data_ebea2f196ae87a37170751804598e5bd
#
_entry.id   ebea2f196ae87a37170751804598e5bd
#
_cell.length_a   1.000
_cell.length_b   1.000
_cell.length_c   1.000
_cell.angle_alpha   90.00
_cell.angle_beta   90.00
_cell.angle_gamma   90.00
#
_symmetry.space_group_name_H-M   'P 1'
#
loop_
_entity.id
_entity.type
_entity.pdbx_description
1 polymer ?
#
loop_
_entity_poly.entity_id
_entity_poly.type
_entity_poly.pdbx_seq_one_letter_code
_entity_poly.pdbx_strand_id
1 'polypeptide(L)'
;ALEVGPGARKQILHREEDPFLFFPLPRPNLIVASMWSITDFREDNGATLLVPGSHQWDKERVAKEKEIRSAEMPAGSVLYWLGGTLHGAGANSSSDWRYGIILTYSLGWLRQEENQFLDVPPEVAKKLPPQLAQLIGYKTYDSLGFSINPEYPLEQDS
;
A
#
# COMPACT_ATOMS: atom_id res chain seq x y z
N ALA A 1 -7.96 6.38 4.43
CA ALA A 1 -9.15 5.62 4.05
C ALA A 1 -9.48 5.88 2.58
N LEU A 2 -10.04 4.89 1.90
CA LEU A 2 -10.49 4.99 0.52
C LEU A 2 -12.00 4.80 0.46
N GLU A 3 -12.65 5.67 -0.29
CA GLU A 3 -14.09 5.68 -0.48
C GLU A 3 -14.42 5.56 -1.98
N VAL A 4 -15.32 4.65 -2.32
CA VAL A 4 -15.82 4.50 -3.70
C VAL A 4 -17.34 4.65 -3.67
N GLY A 5 -17.80 5.84 -4.03
CA GLY A 5 -19.22 6.18 -4.02
C GLY A 5 -19.97 5.69 -5.26
N PRO A 6 -21.31 5.68 -5.21
CA PRO A 6 -22.15 5.39 -6.36
C PRO A 6 -21.79 6.22 -7.60
N GLY A 7 -21.67 5.60 -8.76
CA GLY A 7 -21.30 6.24 -10.01
C GLY A 7 -19.78 6.47 -10.18
N ALA A 8 -18.94 6.04 -9.24
CA ALA A 8 -17.48 6.15 -9.38
C ALA A 8 -17.00 5.30 -10.58
N ARG A 9 -16.09 5.88 -11.36
CA ARG A 9 -15.50 5.20 -12.51
C ARG A 9 -14.38 4.28 -12.07
N LYS A 10 -14.13 3.22 -12.84
CA LYS A 10 -12.96 2.34 -12.70
C LYS A 10 -11.68 3.17 -12.74
N GLN A 11 -10.76 2.93 -11.81
CA GLN A 11 -9.43 3.51 -11.86
C GLN A 11 -8.59 2.91 -12.99
N ILE A 12 -7.65 3.70 -13.49
CA ILE A 12 -6.57 3.18 -14.33
C ILE A 12 -5.72 2.25 -13.47
N LEU A 13 -5.41 1.05 -13.99
CA LEU A 13 -4.53 0.13 -13.30
C LEU A 13 -3.12 0.74 -13.18
N HIS A 14 -2.57 0.69 -11.98
CA HIS A 14 -1.27 1.24 -11.61
C HIS A 14 -0.54 0.28 -10.65
N ARG A 15 0.68 0.59 -10.30
CA ARG A 15 1.48 -0.13 -9.30
C ARG A 15 1.93 0.83 -8.22
N GLU A 16 1.98 0.41 -6.97
CA GLU A 16 2.64 1.19 -5.92
C GLU A 16 4.13 1.42 -6.22
N GLU A 17 4.73 0.51 -6.98
CA GLU A 17 6.14 0.58 -7.39
C GLU A 17 6.39 1.37 -8.67
N ASP A 18 5.40 2.04 -9.28
CA ASP A 18 5.58 2.84 -10.49
C ASP A 18 6.73 3.86 -10.40
N PRO A 19 7.00 4.53 -9.26
CA PRO A 19 8.15 5.40 -9.10
C PRO A 19 9.52 4.70 -9.21
N PHE A 20 9.56 3.36 -9.06
CA PHE A 20 10.79 2.55 -9.02
C PHE A 20 10.97 1.64 -10.24
N LEU A 21 10.16 1.79 -11.28
CA LEU A 21 10.21 0.96 -12.49
C LEU A 21 11.48 1.13 -13.35
N PHE A 22 12.35 2.06 -12.98
CA PHE A 22 13.68 2.21 -13.61
C PHE A 22 14.64 1.09 -13.22
N PHE A 23 14.38 0.33 -12.16
CA PHE A 23 15.15 -0.89 -11.87
C PHE A 23 14.78 -1.99 -12.85
N PRO A 24 15.79 -2.65 -13.47
CA PRO A 24 15.53 -3.76 -14.40
C PRO A 24 14.98 -5.00 -13.66
N LEU A 25 14.28 -5.86 -14.41
CA LEU A 25 13.89 -7.18 -13.91
C LEU A 25 15.07 -8.18 -14.04
N PRO A 26 15.21 -9.12 -13.10
CA PRO A 26 14.42 -9.26 -11.87
C PRO A 26 14.83 -8.22 -10.82
N ARG A 27 13.85 -7.58 -10.20
CA ARG A 27 14.07 -6.65 -9.09
C ARG A 27 13.45 -7.18 -7.78
N PRO A 28 13.97 -6.77 -6.61
CA PRO A 28 13.34 -7.11 -5.34
C PRO A 28 11.93 -6.49 -5.26
N ASN A 29 11.03 -7.13 -4.51
CA ASN A 29 9.77 -6.50 -4.14
C ASN A 29 10.06 -5.40 -3.11
N LEU A 30 9.72 -4.17 -3.44
CA LEU A 30 10.04 -2.99 -2.64
C LEU A 30 8.92 -2.63 -1.66
N ILE A 31 7.68 -2.94 -2.05
CA ILE A 31 6.46 -2.55 -1.34
C ILE A 31 5.53 -3.76 -1.22
N VAL A 32 4.87 -3.84 -0.08
CA VAL A 32 3.70 -4.70 0.14
C VAL A 32 2.53 -3.79 0.52
N ALA A 33 1.42 -3.92 -0.19
CA ALA A 33 0.19 -3.21 0.13
C ALA A 33 -0.84 -4.15 0.75
N SER A 34 -1.69 -3.60 1.60
CA SER A 34 -2.84 -4.28 2.18
C SER A 34 -4.09 -3.41 2.07
N MET A 35 -5.21 -4.02 1.67
CA MET A 35 -6.53 -3.39 1.64
C MET A 35 -7.44 -4.07 2.66
N TRP A 36 -7.89 -3.31 3.62
CA TRP A 36 -8.78 -3.74 4.69
C TRP A 36 -10.20 -3.33 4.33
N SER A 37 -11.10 -4.29 4.18
CA SER A 37 -12.50 -4.04 3.85
C SER A 37 -13.28 -3.60 5.10
N ILE A 38 -13.77 -2.38 5.09
CA ILE A 38 -14.67 -1.86 6.15
C ILE A 38 -16.11 -2.22 5.82
N THR A 39 -16.47 -2.19 4.54
CA THR A 39 -17.72 -2.70 4.01
C THR A 39 -17.43 -3.92 3.13
N ASP A 40 -18.46 -4.65 2.72
CA ASP A 40 -18.29 -5.70 1.71
C ASP A 40 -17.74 -5.11 0.41
N PHE A 41 -16.77 -5.79 -0.19
CA PHE A 41 -16.27 -5.49 -1.52
C PHE A 41 -16.91 -6.45 -2.50
N ARG A 42 -17.66 -5.91 -3.45
CA ARG A 42 -18.35 -6.64 -4.51
C ARG A 42 -17.93 -6.08 -5.86
N GLU A 43 -18.09 -6.85 -6.91
CA GLU A 43 -17.78 -6.42 -8.28
C GLU A 43 -18.55 -5.14 -8.64
N ASP A 44 -19.83 -5.04 -8.24
CA ASP A 44 -20.72 -3.93 -8.57
C ASP A 44 -20.48 -2.65 -7.77
N ASN A 45 -19.78 -2.72 -6.59
CA ASN A 45 -19.54 -1.56 -5.72
C ASN A 45 -18.10 -1.05 -5.73
N GLY A 46 -17.28 -1.51 -6.68
CA GLY A 46 -15.93 -1.02 -6.85
C GLY A 46 -14.87 -1.78 -6.04
N ALA A 47 -15.04 -3.10 -5.88
CA ALA A 47 -14.00 -3.97 -5.32
C ALA A 47 -12.65 -3.74 -6.01
N THR A 48 -11.57 -3.97 -5.29
CA THR A 48 -10.22 -3.83 -5.82
C THR A 48 -9.99 -4.79 -6.98
N LEU A 49 -9.55 -4.26 -8.10
CA LEU A 49 -9.15 -5.03 -9.26
C LEU A 49 -7.66 -5.33 -9.17
N LEU A 50 -7.28 -6.56 -9.53
CA LEU A 50 -5.91 -7.05 -9.51
C LEU A 50 -5.60 -7.81 -10.80
N VAL A 51 -4.33 -7.76 -11.20
CA VAL A 51 -3.81 -8.59 -12.29
C VAL A 51 -2.78 -9.55 -11.70
N PRO A 52 -3.17 -10.80 -11.36
CA PRO A 52 -2.26 -11.76 -10.74
C PRO A 52 -1.00 -11.99 -11.57
N GLY A 53 0.18 -12.01 -10.91
CA GLY A 53 1.46 -12.23 -11.58
C GLY A 53 2.07 -11.02 -12.28
N SER A 54 1.36 -9.88 -12.37
CA SER A 54 1.82 -8.70 -13.10
C SER A 54 3.01 -7.98 -12.46
N HIS A 55 3.35 -8.26 -11.20
CA HIS A 55 4.56 -7.76 -10.53
C HIS A 55 5.86 -8.22 -11.23
N GLN A 56 5.79 -9.30 -12.02
CA GLN A 56 6.93 -9.83 -12.80
C GLN A 56 6.93 -9.36 -14.27
N TRP A 57 6.00 -8.48 -14.63
CA TRP A 57 5.89 -8.03 -16.02
C TRP A 57 6.78 -6.83 -16.29
N ASP A 58 7.19 -6.70 -17.56
CA ASP A 58 7.77 -5.46 -18.05
C ASP A 58 6.78 -4.32 -17.87
N LYS A 59 7.31 -3.12 -17.63
CA LYS A 59 6.51 -1.91 -17.41
C LYS A 59 5.58 -1.57 -18.59
N GLU A 60 6.00 -1.93 -19.80
CA GLU A 60 5.28 -1.65 -21.04
C GLU A 60 4.09 -2.59 -21.27
N ARG A 61 4.01 -3.71 -20.53
CA ARG A 61 2.94 -4.68 -20.73
C ARG A 61 1.62 -4.18 -20.15
N VAL A 62 0.62 -4.08 -21.03
CA VAL A 62 -0.75 -3.71 -20.68
C VAL A 62 -1.57 -4.97 -20.39
N ALA A 63 -2.34 -4.93 -19.31
CA ALA A 63 -3.23 -6.02 -18.93
C ALA A 63 -4.42 -6.13 -19.91
N LYS A 64 -4.75 -7.36 -20.30
CA LYS A 64 -6.00 -7.65 -21.05
C LYS A 64 -7.14 -7.82 -20.04
N GLU A 65 -8.36 -7.52 -20.46
CA GLU A 65 -9.54 -7.60 -19.58
C GLU A 65 -9.68 -8.98 -18.90
N LYS A 66 -9.43 -10.06 -19.63
CA LYS A 66 -9.49 -11.43 -19.09
C LYS A 66 -8.44 -11.76 -18.01
N GLU A 67 -7.40 -10.93 -17.84
CA GLU A 67 -6.35 -11.10 -16.85
C GLU A 67 -6.68 -10.36 -15.54
N ILE A 68 -7.67 -9.47 -15.57
CA ILE A 68 -8.11 -8.69 -14.42
C ILE A 68 -9.03 -9.55 -13.56
N ARG A 69 -8.89 -9.45 -12.25
CA ARG A 69 -9.75 -10.13 -11.27
C ARG A 69 -10.28 -9.12 -10.26
N SER A 70 -11.55 -9.23 -9.93
CA SER A 70 -12.16 -8.51 -8.82
C SER A 70 -11.88 -9.23 -7.52
N ALA A 71 -11.38 -8.51 -6.52
CA ALA A 71 -11.16 -9.05 -5.17
C ALA A 71 -12.43 -8.84 -4.34
N GLU A 72 -13.42 -9.68 -4.55
CA GLU A 72 -14.62 -9.69 -3.73
C GLU A 72 -14.32 -10.28 -2.36
N MET A 73 -14.74 -9.59 -1.31
CA MET A 73 -14.49 -10.02 0.07
C MET A 73 -15.48 -9.39 1.04
N PRO A 74 -15.89 -10.11 2.10
CA PRO A 74 -16.78 -9.57 3.13
C PRO A 74 -16.04 -8.52 3.98
N ALA A 75 -16.80 -7.66 4.62
CA ALA A 75 -16.30 -6.71 5.62
C ALA A 75 -15.44 -7.43 6.68
N GLY A 76 -14.35 -6.79 7.11
CA GLY A 76 -13.37 -7.36 8.05
C GLY A 76 -12.30 -8.23 7.40
N SER A 77 -12.30 -8.37 6.08
CA SER A 77 -11.26 -9.11 5.34
C SER A 77 -10.05 -8.22 5.03
N VAL A 78 -8.93 -8.86 4.73
CA VAL A 78 -7.70 -8.20 4.29
C VAL A 78 -7.19 -8.85 3.02
N LEU A 79 -6.90 -8.03 2.02
CA LEU A 79 -6.23 -8.42 0.79
C LEU A 79 -4.81 -7.89 0.80
N TYR A 80 -3.82 -8.74 0.53
CA TYR A 80 -2.41 -8.36 0.38
C TYR A 80 -1.95 -8.53 -1.07
N TRP A 81 -1.10 -7.59 -1.54
CA TRP A 81 -0.41 -7.74 -2.83
C TRP A 81 0.96 -7.11 -2.80
N LEU A 82 1.84 -7.57 -3.68
CA LEU A 82 3.15 -6.96 -3.91
C LEU A 82 2.98 -5.65 -4.68
N GLY A 83 3.70 -4.61 -4.30
CA GLY A 83 3.58 -3.26 -4.87
C GLY A 83 3.76 -3.18 -6.38
N GLY A 84 4.48 -4.14 -6.99
CA GLY A 84 4.60 -4.28 -8.44
C GLY A 84 3.37 -4.87 -9.14
N THR A 85 2.32 -5.28 -8.41
CA THR A 85 1.10 -5.84 -8.99
C THR A 85 0.21 -4.74 -9.54
N LEU A 86 -0.21 -4.84 -10.81
CA LEU A 86 -1.20 -3.95 -11.40
C LEU A 86 -2.53 -4.09 -10.66
N HIS A 87 -3.05 -2.97 -10.17
CA HIS A 87 -4.30 -2.93 -9.42
C HIS A 87 -5.01 -1.58 -9.56
N GLY A 88 -6.22 -1.48 -9.01
CA GLY A 88 -7.00 -0.26 -8.98
C GLY A 88 -8.40 -0.51 -8.42
N ALA A 89 -9.17 0.53 -8.13
CA ALA A 89 -10.57 0.38 -7.75
C ALA A 89 -11.42 0.05 -8.98
N GLY A 90 -12.38 -0.87 -8.81
CA GLY A 90 -13.43 -1.12 -9.78
C GLY A 90 -14.41 0.06 -9.89
N ALA A 91 -15.26 0.03 -10.91
CA ALA A 91 -16.38 0.98 -10.99
C ALA A 91 -17.43 0.64 -9.92
N ASN A 92 -18.10 1.65 -9.40
CA ASN A 92 -19.25 1.45 -8.52
C ASN A 92 -20.55 1.78 -9.27
N SER A 93 -21.23 0.75 -9.71
CA SER A 93 -22.55 0.83 -10.36
C SER A 93 -23.72 0.62 -9.38
N SER A 94 -23.41 0.31 -8.12
CA SER A 94 -24.40 0.11 -7.07
C SER A 94 -24.86 1.43 -6.44
N SER A 95 -25.82 1.35 -5.55
CA SER A 95 -26.26 2.47 -4.71
C SER A 95 -25.44 2.61 -3.41
N ASP A 96 -24.56 1.65 -3.13
CA ASP A 96 -23.83 1.58 -1.84
C ASP A 96 -22.46 2.22 -1.92
N TRP A 97 -22.01 2.79 -0.83
CA TRP A 97 -20.64 3.22 -0.67
C TRP A 97 -19.74 2.03 -0.26
N ARG A 98 -18.56 1.95 -0.86
CA ARG A 98 -17.52 1.00 -0.47
C ARG A 98 -16.41 1.73 0.27
N TYR A 99 -16.14 1.31 1.51
CA TYR A 99 -15.09 1.85 2.36
C TYR A 99 -13.98 0.84 2.59
N GLY A 100 -12.73 1.28 2.49
CA GLY A 100 -11.55 0.48 2.79
C GLY A 100 -10.42 1.31 3.35
N ILE A 101 -9.48 0.64 4.01
CA ILE A 101 -8.23 1.24 4.47
C ILE A 101 -7.09 0.57 3.72
N ILE A 102 -6.29 1.37 3.02
CA ILE A 102 -5.04 0.90 2.42
C ILE A 102 -3.89 1.24 3.35
N LEU A 103 -2.99 0.28 3.52
CA LEU A 103 -1.71 0.46 4.19
C LEU A 103 -0.62 -0.10 3.30
N THR A 104 0.41 0.70 3.04
CA THR A 104 1.58 0.32 2.26
C THR A 104 2.80 0.24 3.15
N TYR A 105 3.57 -0.83 3.00
CA TYR A 105 4.80 -1.08 3.74
C TYR A 105 5.95 -1.15 2.75
N SER A 106 6.93 -0.29 2.93
CA SER A 106 8.14 -0.25 2.10
C SER A 106 9.35 -0.81 2.85
N LEU A 107 10.39 -1.17 2.10
CA LEU A 107 11.67 -1.53 2.70
C LEU A 107 12.22 -0.36 3.54
N GLY A 108 12.89 -0.66 4.65
CA GLY A 108 13.31 0.35 5.62
C GLY A 108 14.31 1.40 5.10
N TRP A 109 14.99 1.12 3.99
CA TRP A 109 15.87 2.07 3.30
C TRP A 109 15.18 2.89 2.22
N LEU A 110 13.90 2.60 1.93
CA LEU A 110 13.12 3.29 0.92
C LEU A 110 12.36 4.45 1.55
N ARG A 111 12.27 5.58 0.84
CA ARG A 111 11.43 6.68 1.30
C ARG A 111 9.97 6.25 1.28
N GLN A 112 9.30 6.49 2.40
CA GLN A 112 7.86 6.27 2.53
C GLN A 112 7.08 7.17 1.58
N GLU A 113 5.95 6.71 1.10
CA GLU A 113 5.04 7.48 0.24
C GLU A 113 4.49 8.70 1.00
N GLU A 114 4.02 8.49 2.22
CA GLU A 114 3.61 9.55 3.14
C GLU A 114 4.77 9.90 4.09
N ASN A 115 4.92 11.17 4.43
CA ASN A 115 5.96 11.59 5.37
C ASN A 115 5.51 11.38 6.81
N GLN A 116 5.64 10.14 7.30
CA GLN A 116 5.22 9.75 8.65
C GLN A 116 5.88 10.57 9.76
N PHE A 117 7.08 11.10 9.55
CA PHE A 117 7.75 11.94 10.56
C PHE A 117 7.10 13.32 10.73
N LEU A 118 6.39 13.81 9.71
CA LEU A 118 5.61 15.04 9.81
C LEU A 118 4.21 14.78 10.35
N ASP A 119 3.57 13.69 9.93
CA ASP A 119 2.20 13.36 10.33
C ASP A 119 2.14 12.81 11.76
N VAL A 120 3.19 12.10 12.19
CA VAL A 120 3.36 11.53 13.53
C VAL A 120 4.68 12.02 14.10
N PRO A 121 4.79 13.27 14.56
CA PRO A 121 6.04 13.81 15.05
C PRO A 121 6.53 13.09 16.32
N PRO A 122 7.82 13.22 16.69
CA PRO A 122 8.46 12.43 17.76
C PRO A 122 7.72 12.43 19.09
N GLU A 123 7.11 13.53 19.48
CA GLU A 123 6.32 13.64 20.72
C GLU A 123 5.01 12.85 20.69
N VAL A 124 4.51 12.53 19.51
CA VAL A 124 3.36 11.62 19.31
C VAL A 124 3.87 10.19 19.22
N ALA A 125 4.92 9.95 18.45
CA ALA A 125 5.51 8.62 18.25
C ALA A 125 5.94 7.96 19.57
N LYS A 126 6.50 8.71 20.51
CA LYS A 126 6.86 8.24 21.87
C LYS A 126 5.71 7.64 22.68
N LYS A 127 4.46 7.95 22.33
CA LYS A 127 3.26 7.44 23.00
C LYS A 127 2.68 6.20 22.34
N LEU A 128 3.20 5.83 21.18
CA LEU A 128 2.76 4.64 20.45
C LEU A 128 3.42 3.37 21.02
N PRO A 129 2.78 2.21 20.84
CA PRO A 129 3.45 0.94 21.06
C PRO A 129 4.77 0.88 20.25
N PRO A 130 5.87 0.35 20.82
CA PRO A 130 7.17 0.33 20.14
C PRO A 130 7.14 -0.26 18.73
N GLN A 131 6.41 -1.37 18.53
CA GLN A 131 6.29 -2.01 17.23
C GLN A 131 5.63 -1.08 16.18
N LEU A 132 4.63 -0.29 16.60
CA LEU A 132 3.97 0.66 15.71
C LEU A 132 4.90 1.83 15.37
N ALA A 133 5.63 2.36 16.35
CA ALA A 133 6.63 3.40 16.13
C ALA A 133 7.71 2.92 15.13
N GLN A 134 8.17 1.68 15.24
CA GLN A 134 9.12 1.08 14.30
C GLN A 134 8.53 0.97 12.88
N LEU A 135 7.28 0.51 12.75
CA LEU A 135 6.61 0.36 11.45
C LEU A 135 6.45 1.68 10.69
N ILE A 136 6.23 2.78 11.40
CA ILE A 136 6.14 4.11 10.78
C ILE A 136 7.50 4.79 10.59
N GLY A 137 8.60 4.10 10.88
CA GLY A 137 9.97 4.53 10.56
C GLY A 137 10.80 5.03 11.73
N TYR A 138 10.30 5.00 12.97
CA TYR A 138 11.07 5.35 14.17
C TYR A 138 11.97 4.18 14.63
N LYS A 139 12.73 3.66 13.67
CA LYS A 139 13.77 2.64 13.86
C LYS A 139 14.85 2.86 12.81
N THR A 140 16.09 2.58 13.14
CA THR A 140 17.17 2.54 12.15
C THR A 140 17.01 1.30 11.26
N TYR A 141 17.44 1.42 10.02
CA TYR A 141 17.63 0.29 9.11
C TYR A 141 19.13 0.23 8.80
N ASP A 142 19.83 -0.72 9.42
CA ASP A 142 21.30 -0.76 9.40
C ASP A 142 21.87 0.62 9.81
N SER A 143 22.68 1.23 8.97
CA SER A 143 23.28 2.56 9.19
C SER A 143 22.40 3.74 8.73
N LEU A 144 21.18 3.48 8.30
CA LEU A 144 20.28 4.51 7.77
C LEU A 144 19.24 4.96 8.80
N GLY A 145 18.89 6.24 8.77
CA GLY A 145 17.81 6.79 9.59
C GLY A 145 18.20 7.10 11.04
N PHE A 146 19.49 7.07 11.39
CA PHE A 146 19.92 7.41 12.75
C PHE A 146 19.66 8.88 13.09
N SER A 147 19.42 9.16 14.37
CA SER A 147 19.30 10.50 14.91
C SER A 147 20.51 10.85 15.78
N ILE A 148 21.07 12.04 15.58
CA ILE A 148 22.10 12.59 16.48
C ILE A 148 21.51 13.32 17.68
N ASN A 149 20.18 13.51 17.70
CA ASN A 149 19.51 14.16 18.82
C ASN A 149 19.34 13.16 19.99
N PRO A 150 19.99 13.37 21.15
CA PRO A 150 19.91 12.45 22.28
C PRO A 150 18.50 12.37 22.91
N GLU A 151 17.63 13.32 22.63
CA GLU A 151 16.23 13.27 23.07
C GLU A 151 15.39 12.23 22.32
N TYR A 152 15.87 11.79 21.16
CA TYR A 152 15.20 10.83 20.29
C TYR A 152 16.12 9.66 19.91
N PRO A 153 16.57 8.88 20.90
CA PRO A 153 17.36 7.69 20.61
C PRO A 153 16.46 6.69 19.87
N LEU A 154 16.91 6.29 18.69
CA LEU A 154 16.26 5.22 17.92
C LEU A 154 16.94 3.89 18.29
N GLU A 155 16.12 2.84 18.40
CA GLU A 155 16.67 1.49 18.58
C GLU A 155 17.45 1.10 17.32
N GLN A 156 18.68 0.63 17.52
CA GLN A 156 19.50 0.05 16.45
C GLN A 156 19.24 -1.45 16.40
N ASP A 157 19.19 -2.01 15.21
CA ASP A 157 19.20 -3.46 15.04
C ASP A 157 20.53 -3.99 15.56
N SER A 158 20.47 -4.85 16.58
CA SER A 158 21.63 -5.57 17.15
C SER A 158 21.96 -6.79 16.33
#